data_4f44098f4510a4cce5b9ed22038a772c
#
_entry.id   4f44098f4510a4cce5b9ed22038a772c
#
_cell.length_a   1.000
_cell.length_b   1.000
_cell.length_c   1.000
_cell.angle_alpha   90.00
_cell.angle_beta   90.00
_cell.angle_gamma   90.00
#
_symmetry.space_group_name_H-M   'P 1'
#
loop_
_entity.id
_entity.type
_entity.pdbx_description
1 polymer ?
#
loop_
_entity_poly.entity_id
_entity_poly.type
_entity_poly.pdbx_seq_one_letter_code
_entity_poly.pdbx_strand_id
1 'polypeptide(L)'
;MLDDKLKYLQLAFNQDSATVARLLPRIPRDQRIIIEAGTPYIKREGRSAIRFIRSLWPGYVLADIKTMDGAEEEVEEAAGAGANGATVLGSAPAETINLFIQACEEAGIDSFIDMIGIDDPLRVMIKLRRPPQVVVLHKGRDEESTRSKVIKYVHIKRIKSKFDVLISAAGGIDLRQAQSASFNGANIVTVNIVRPDDPFEGIATDEAIESLAVEFLKGIE
;
A
#
# COMPACT_ATOMS: atom_id res chain seq x y z
N MET A 1 -2.08 13.07 -6.01
CA MET A 1 -1.87 12.99 -4.56
C MET A 1 -3.18 12.58 -3.90
N LEU A 2 -3.10 11.84 -2.81
CA LEU A 2 -4.26 11.36 -2.05
C LEU A 2 -4.91 12.50 -1.25
N ASP A 3 -6.24 12.47 -1.14
CA ASP A 3 -7.04 13.42 -0.34
C ASP A 3 -7.22 12.85 1.09
N ASP A 4 -6.90 13.62 2.10
CA ASP A 4 -6.99 13.25 3.53
C ASP A 4 -8.44 13.05 4.02
N LYS A 5 -9.41 13.58 3.30
CA LYS A 5 -10.85 13.47 3.61
C LYS A 5 -11.48 12.16 3.13
N LEU A 6 -10.79 11.44 2.24
CA LEU A 6 -11.32 10.22 1.67
C LEU A 6 -10.78 8.97 2.37
N LYS A 7 -11.56 7.89 2.27
CA LYS A 7 -11.14 6.54 2.63
C LYS A 7 -10.88 5.75 1.35
N TYR A 8 -9.78 5.00 1.32
CA TYR A 8 -9.31 4.30 0.14
C TYR A 8 -9.26 2.79 0.35
N LEU A 9 -9.68 2.07 -0.67
CA LEU A 9 -9.41 0.65 -0.84
C LEU A 9 -8.18 0.48 -1.74
N GLN A 10 -7.13 -0.13 -1.24
CA GLN A 10 -5.94 -0.47 -2.00
C GLN A 10 -5.98 -1.97 -2.35
N LEU A 11 -5.99 -2.29 -3.63
CA LEU A 11 -5.99 -3.66 -4.14
C LEU A 11 -4.60 -4.03 -4.64
N ALA A 12 -3.94 -4.97 -3.94
CA ALA A 12 -2.55 -5.33 -4.18
C ALA A 12 -2.42 -6.55 -5.11
N PHE A 13 -1.91 -6.34 -6.31
CA PHE A 13 -1.59 -7.39 -7.27
C PHE A 13 -0.17 -7.91 -7.05
N ASN A 14 -0.08 -9.18 -6.62
CA ASN A 14 1.17 -9.84 -6.25
C ASN A 14 1.60 -10.94 -7.26
N GLN A 15 0.75 -11.26 -8.26
CA GLN A 15 0.94 -12.39 -9.17
C GLN A 15 1.75 -11.95 -10.41
N ASP A 16 1.09 -11.76 -11.55
CA ASP A 16 1.69 -11.53 -12.86
C ASP A 16 0.79 -10.69 -13.75
N SER A 17 1.34 -10.26 -14.90
CA SER A 17 0.59 -9.46 -15.89
C SER A 17 -0.65 -10.17 -16.42
N ALA A 18 -0.65 -11.51 -16.50
CA ALA A 18 -1.82 -12.27 -16.97
C ALA A 18 -2.99 -12.14 -15.98
N THR A 19 -2.71 -12.23 -14.69
CA THR A 19 -3.70 -12.02 -13.62
C THR A 19 -4.22 -10.57 -13.63
N VAL A 20 -3.33 -9.59 -13.78
CA VAL A 20 -3.70 -8.17 -13.89
C VAL A 20 -4.60 -7.94 -15.11
N ALA A 21 -4.22 -8.45 -16.30
CA ALA A 21 -5.03 -8.30 -17.53
C ALA A 21 -6.44 -8.85 -17.39
N ARG A 22 -6.60 -9.94 -16.66
CA ARG A 22 -7.89 -10.60 -16.44
C ARG A 22 -8.77 -9.89 -15.42
N LEU A 23 -8.20 -9.39 -14.34
CA LEU A 23 -8.98 -8.89 -13.20
C LEU A 23 -9.13 -7.37 -13.17
N LEU A 24 -8.07 -6.63 -13.50
CA LEU A 24 -8.06 -5.17 -13.38
C LEU A 24 -9.17 -4.47 -14.18
N PRO A 25 -9.52 -4.91 -15.42
CA PRO A 25 -10.64 -4.30 -16.17
C PRO A 25 -12.01 -4.48 -15.51
N ARG A 26 -12.16 -5.44 -14.60
CA ARG A 26 -13.42 -5.75 -13.88
C ARG A 26 -13.59 -4.92 -12.62
N ILE A 27 -12.51 -4.29 -12.12
CA ILE A 27 -12.57 -3.45 -10.92
C ILE A 27 -13.34 -2.16 -11.22
N PRO A 28 -14.29 -1.76 -10.36
CA PRO A 28 -15.04 -0.51 -10.51
C PRO A 28 -14.14 0.72 -10.64
N ARG A 29 -14.50 1.65 -11.49
CA ARG A 29 -13.79 2.93 -11.65
C ARG A 29 -14.26 3.91 -10.56
N ASP A 30 -13.65 3.80 -9.37
CA ASP A 30 -13.89 4.71 -8.25
C ASP A 30 -12.56 5.41 -7.89
N GLN A 31 -12.60 6.72 -7.66
CA GLN A 31 -11.42 7.52 -7.29
C GLN A 31 -10.80 7.08 -5.95
N ARG A 32 -11.56 6.34 -5.13
CA ARG A 32 -11.11 5.79 -3.85
C ARG A 32 -10.41 4.43 -3.98
N ILE A 33 -10.24 3.92 -5.19
CA ILE A 33 -9.51 2.66 -5.42
C ILE A 33 -8.08 2.96 -5.85
N ILE A 34 -7.13 2.43 -5.09
CA ILE A 34 -5.71 2.40 -5.38
C ILE A 34 -5.37 1.00 -5.91
N ILE A 35 -4.69 0.94 -7.04
CA ILE A 35 -4.14 -0.33 -7.55
C ILE A 35 -2.65 -0.39 -7.25
N GLU A 36 -2.25 -1.44 -6.57
CA GLU A 36 -0.85 -1.65 -6.19
C GLU A 36 -0.18 -2.68 -7.10
N ALA A 37 0.97 -2.29 -7.67
CA ALA A 37 1.96 -3.23 -8.15
C ALA A 37 2.74 -3.75 -6.93
N GLY A 38 2.37 -4.93 -6.43
CA GLY A 38 2.96 -5.48 -5.21
C GLY A 38 4.40 -5.93 -5.41
N THR A 39 5.17 -5.95 -4.31
CA THR A 39 6.60 -6.31 -4.32
C THR A 39 6.90 -7.62 -5.06
N PRO A 40 6.15 -8.74 -4.87
CA PRO A 40 6.43 -9.98 -5.61
C PRO A 40 6.23 -9.83 -7.13
N TYR A 41 5.27 -9.05 -7.58
CA TYR A 41 5.02 -8.77 -8.98
C TYR A 41 6.15 -7.92 -9.59
N ILE A 42 6.54 -6.83 -8.90
CA ILE A 42 7.67 -5.98 -9.33
C ILE A 42 8.98 -6.77 -9.34
N LYS A 43 9.25 -7.63 -8.35
CA LYS A 43 10.45 -8.47 -8.32
C LYS A 43 10.52 -9.46 -9.48
N ARG A 44 9.38 -9.86 -10.04
CA ARG A 44 9.29 -10.78 -11.18
C ARG A 44 9.43 -10.07 -12.52
N GLU A 45 8.79 -8.91 -12.68
CA GLU A 45 8.63 -8.24 -13.98
C GLU A 45 9.28 -6.83 -14.04
N GLY A 46 9.90 -6.40 -12.94
CA GLY A 46 10.55 -5.09 -12.86
C GLY A 46 9.54 -3.93 -13.03
N ARG A 47 10.00 -2.82 -13.53
CA ARG A 47 9.16 -1.63 -13.80
C ARG A 47 8.07 -1.87 -14.85
N SER A 48 8.16 -2.97 -15.62
CA SER A 48 7.11 -3.35 -16.58
C SER A 48 5.79 -3.69 -15.89
N ALA A 49 5.83 -4.21 -14.64
CA ALA A 49 4.66 -4.43 -13.82
C ALA A 49 3.86 -3.14 -13.58
N ILE A 50 4.56 -2.05 -13.22
CA ILE A 50 3.95 -0.75 -12.96
C ILE A 50 3.36 -0.16 -14.25
N ARG A 51 4.13 -0.18 -15.35
CA ARG A 51 3.68 0.31 -16.66
C ARG A 51 2.47 -0.45 -17.15
N PHE A 52 2.42 -1.76 -16.94
CA PHE A 52 1.31 -2.60 -17.36
C PHE A 52 0.03 -2.25 -16.59
N ILE A 53 0.09 -2.13 -15.26
CA ILE A 53 -1.05 -1.64 -14.47
C ILE A 53 -1.47 -0.25 -14.96
N ARG A 54 -0.54 0.69 -15.14
CA ARG A 54 -0.82 2.05 -15.62
C ARG A 54 -1.52 2.07 -16.97
N SER A 55 -1.18 1.16 -17.88
CA SER A 55 -1.81 1.06 -19.20
C SER A 55 -3.29 0.67 -19.14
N LEU A 56 -3.72 0.00 -18.07
CA LEU A 56 -5.08 -0.51 -17.87
C LEU A 56 -5.87 0.31 -16.84
N TRP A 57 -5.19 1.05 -15.96
CA TRP A 57 -5.79 1.76 -14.84
C TRP A 57 -5.48 3.26 -14.88
N PRO A 58 -6.49 4.13 -15.12
CA PRO A 58 -6.29 5.58 -15.18
C PRO A 58 -6.23 6.22 -13.78
N GLY A 59 -6.70 5.53 -12.73
CA GLY A 59 -6.72 5.99 -11.35
C GLY A 59 -5.35 5.90 -10.65
N TYR A 60 -5.34 5.89 -9.34
CA TYR A 60 -4.11 5.87 -8.54
C TYR A 60 -3.38 4.52 -8.63
N VAL A 61 -2.08 4.55 -8.93
CA VAL A 61 -1.18 3.38 -8.97
C VAL A 61 -0.09 3.54 -7.93
N LEU A 62 0.05 2.56 -7.04
CA LEU A 62 1.13 2.48 -6.05
C LEU A 62 2.17 1.45 -6.51
N ALA A 63 3.45 1.81 -6.46
CA ALA A 63 4.57 0.91 -6.66
C ALA A 63 5.12 0.45 -5.30
N ASP A 64 4.87 -0.81 -4.92
CA ASP A 64 5.38 -1.37 -3.66
C ASP A 64 6.80 -1.92 -3.83
N ILE A 65 7.76 -0.97 -4.01
CA ILE A 65 9.17 -1.28 -4.29
C ILE A 65 9.97 -1.59 -3.02
N LYS A 66 9.47 -1.16 -1.85
CA LYS A 66 10.12 -1.38 -0.54
C LYS A 66 11.59 -0.97 -0.55
N THR A 67 11.86 0.26 -1.04
CA THR A 67 13.20 0.83 -1.08
C THR A 67 13.93 0.67 0.25
N MET A 68 15.17 0.21 0.20
CA MET A 68 16.06 0.08 1.34
C MET A 68 17.31 0.94 1.19
N ASP A 69 17.70 1.24 -0.05
CA ASP A 69 18.83 2.07 -0.47
C ASP A 69 18.62 2.55 -1.91
N GLY A 70 19.39 3.52 -2.40
CA GLY A 70 19.25 4.04 -3.77
C GLY A 70 17.92 4.77 -4.03
N ALA A 71 17.48 5.56 -3.06
CA ALA A 71 16.13 6.14 -3.01
C ALA A 71 15.76 6.98 -4.25
N GLU A 72 16.68 7.83 -4.72
CA GLU A 72 16.41 8.74 -5.84
C GLU A 72 16.17 7.97 -7.15
N GLU A 73 17.04 7.00 -7.46
CA GLU A 73 16.93 6.19 -8.68
C GLU A 73 15.66 5.33 -8.67
N GLU A 74 15.35 4.70 -7.52
CA GLU A 74 14.15 3.84 -7.40
C GLU A 74 12.85 4.65 -7.53
N VAL A 75 12.82 5.87 -6.98
CA VAL A 75 11.67 6.78 -7.10
C VAL A 75 11.51 7.26 -8.55
N GLU A 76 12.63 7.66 -9.22
CA GLU A 76 12.60 8.07 -10.62
C GLU A 76 12.08 6.93 -11.52
N GLU A 77 12.52 5.69 -11.30
CA GLU A 77 12.05 4.53 -12.04
C GLU A 77 10.54 4.26 -11.82
N ALA A 78 10.06 4.35 -10.58
CA ALA A 78 8.65 4.16 -10.25
C ALA A 78 7.77 5.26 -10.88
N ALA A 79 8.15 6.52 -10.71
CA ALA A 79 7.44 7.67 -11.29
C ALA A 79 7.45 7.63 -12.83
N GLY A 80 8.60 7.35 -13.44
CA GLY A 80 8.77 7.20 -14.90
C GLY A 80 8.01 5.99 -15.48
N ALA A 81 7.66 5.01 -14.64
CA ALA A 81 6.77 3.91 -15.01
C ALA A 81 5.28 4.26 -14.85
N GLY A 82 4.93 5.42 -14.29
CA GLY A 82 3.57 5.91 -14.13
C GLY A 82 2.94 5.66 -12.77
N ALA A 83 3.73 5.38 -11.73
CA ALA A 83 3.24 5.32 -10.36
C ALA A 83 2.82 6.72 -9.86
N ASN A 84 1.81 6.76 -8.99
CA ASN A 84 1.38 7.96 -8.26
C ASN A 84 1.90 7.97 -6.82
N GLY A 85 2.50 6.85 -6.38
CA GLY A 85 3.16 6.71 -5.10
C GLY A 85 4.12 5.53 -5.10
N ALA A 86 5.07 5.55 -4.18
CA ALA A 86 6.07 4.50 -4.01
C ALA A 86 6.33 4.22 -2.53
N THR A 87 6.87 3.02 -2.21
CA THR A 87 7.12 2.61 -0.82
C THR A 87 8.61 2.54 -0.49
N VAL A 88 8.97 3.00 0.72
CA VAL A 88 10.26 2.79 1.37
C VAL A 88 10.05 2.01 2.67
N LEU A 89 11.01 1.17 3.05
CA LEU A 89 10.95 0.46 4.33
C LEU A 89 11.24 1.39 5.51
N GLY A 90 10.44 1.32 6.58
CA GLY A 90 10.70 2.02 7.83
C GLY A 90 11.96 1.54 8.55
N SER A 91 12.51 0.38 8.15
CA SER A 91 13.78 -0.16 8.62
C SER A 91 14.99 0.36 7.84
N ALA A 92 14.79 1.10 6.75
CA ALA A 92 15.88 1.74 6.01
C ALA A 92 16.58 2.82 6.87
N PRO A 93 17.84 3.17 6.56
CA PRO A 93 18.52 4.31 7.19
C PRO A 93 17.67 5.59 7.11
N ALA A 94 17.69 6.41 8.15
CA ALA A 94 16.94 7.67 8.17
C ALA A 94 17.33 8.61 7.01
N GLU A 95 18.57 8.54 6.57
CA GLU A 95 19.10 9.23 5.39
C GLU A 95 18.38 8.80 4.12
N THR A 96 18.26 7.49 3.91
CA THR A 96 17.54 6.91 2.75
C THR A 96 16.06 7.31 2.78
N ILE A 97 15.40 7.22 3.94
CA ILE A 97 13.98 7.61 4.07
C ILE A 97 13.80 9.10 3.75
N ASN A 98 14.69 9.98 4.24
CA ASN A 98 14.62 11.42 3.96
C ASN A 98 14.84 11.73 2.48
N LEU A 99 15.80 11.07 1.83
CA LEU A 99 16.03 11.21 0.38
C LEU A 99 14.83 10.68 -0.42
N PHE A 100 14.26 9.55 0.00
CA PHE A 100 13.08 8.99 -0.64
C PHE A 100 11.88 9.95 -0.61
N ILE A 101 11.60 10.55 0.55
CA ILE A 101 10.50 11.51 0.69
C ILE A 101 10.76 12.73 -0.22
N GLN A 102 11.99 13.23 -0.23
CA GLN A 102 12.36 14.37 -1.08
C GLN A 102 12.22 14.02 -2.57
N ALA A 103 12.75 12.88 -3.01
CA ALA A 103 12.63 12.43 -4.40
C ALA A 103 11.17 12.25 -4.83
N CYS A 104 10.30 11.70 -3.95
CA CYS A 104 8.87 11.61 -4.22
C CYS A 104 8.22 13.00 -4.41
N GLU A 105 8.56 13.97 -3.56
CA GLU A 105 8.07 15.36 -3.71
C GLU A 105 8.52 15.98 -5.03
N GLU A 106 9.78 15.80 -5.41
CA GLU A 106 10.35 16.32 -6.66
C GLU A 106 9.73 15.63 -7.89
N ALA A 107 9.45 14.34 -7.79
CA ALA A 107 8.78 13.59 -8.86
C ALA A 107 7.24 13.80 -8.89
N GLY A 108 6.65 14.49 -7.91
CA GLY A 108 5.21 14.73 -7.80
C GLY A 108 4.38 13.48 -7.50
N ILE A 109 4.95 12.51 -6.77
CA ILE A 109 4.28 11.30 -6.30
C ILE A 109 4.24 11.23 -4.78
N ASP A 110 3.30 10.45 -4.22
CA ASP A 110 3.17 10.29 -2.77
C ASP A 110 4.21 9.31 -2.21
N SER A 111 4.82 9.65 -1.06
CA SER A 111 5.74 8.78 -0.33
C SER A 111 5.01 7.93 0.70
N PHE A 112 5.23 6.61 0.66
CA PHE A 112 4.70 5.65 1.64
C PHE A 112 5.84 5.05 2.44
N ILE A 113 5.80 5.12 3.79
CA ILE A 113 6.74 4.38 4.64
C ILE A 113 6.08 3.10 5.14
N ASP A 114 6.60 1.95 4.72
CA ASP A 114 6.14 0.63 5.14
C ASP A 114 6.80 0.22 6.46
N MET A 115 5.99 0.13 7.52
CA MET A 115 6.44 -0.21 8.88
C MET A 115 6.44 -1.72 9.14
N ILE A 116 6.58 -2.56 8.10
CA ILE A 116 6.72 -4.01 8.27
C ILE A 116 7.89 -4.34 9.20
N GLY A 117 7.66 -5.16 10.21
CA GLY A 117 8.68 -5.54 11.19
C GLY A 117 9.07 -4.43 12.20
N ILE A 118 8.43 -3.27 12.18
CA ILE A 118 8.69 -2.17 13.10
C ILE A 118 7.71 -2.19 14.29
N ASP A 119 8.24 -2.40 15.50
CA ASP A 119 7.43 -2.46 16.72
C ASP A 119 6.87 -1.10 17.15
N ASP A 120 7.59 -0.01 16.94
CA ASP A 120 7.18 1.35 17.28
C ASP A 120 7.40 2.32 16.10
N PRO A 121 6.41 2.44 15.19
CA PRO A 121 6.48 3.32 14.03
C PRO A 121 6.77 4.78 14.39
N LEU A 122 6.27 5.27 15.53
CA LEU A 122 6.50 6.65 15.96
C LEU A 122 7.99 6.94 16.18
N ARG A 123 8.77 5.97 16.65
CA ARG A 123 10.23 6.13 16.82
C ARG A 123 10.97 6.30 15.49
N VAL A 124 10.46 5.74 14.41
CA VAL A 124 10.99 6.00 13.06
C VAL A 124 10.66 7.42 12.65
N MET A 125 9.37 7.78 12.74
CA MET A 125 8.84 9.07 12.27
C MET A 125 9.53 10.29 12.93
N ILE A 126 9.82 10.25 14.23
CA ILE A 126 10.44 11.38 14.95
C ILE A 126 11.89 11.65 14.54
N LYS A 127 12.55 10.73 13.83
CA LYS A 127 13.93 10.91 13.34
C LYS A 127 13.98 11.56 11.95
N LEU A 128 12.84 11.67 11.29
CA LEU A 128 12.75 12.18 9.93
C LEU A 128 12.71 13.71 9.92
N ARG A 129 13.29 14.31 8.89
CA ARG A 129 13.30 15.78 8.68
C ARG A 129 11.92 16.31 8.31
N ARG A 130 11.13 15.50 7.59
CA ARG A 130 9.74 15.77 7.20
C ARG A 130 8.93 14.49 7.18
N PRO A 131 7.62 14.55 7.43
CA PRO A 131 6.80 13.34 7.38
C PRO A 131 6.58 12.87 5.93
N PRO A 132 6.34 11.56 5.72
CA PRO A 132 5.84 11.05 4.44
C PRO A 132 4.37 11.44 4.25
N GLN A 133 3.83 11.17 3.05
CA GLN A 133 2.39 11.29 2.81
C GLN A 133 1.60 10.21 3.54
N VAL A 134 2.11 8.97 3.55
CA VAL A 134 1.42 7.80 4.11
C VAL A 134 2.37 7.00 5.00
N VAL A 135 1.86 6.56 6.15
CA VAL A 135 2.50 5.55 7.00
C VAL A 135 1.70 4.25 6.92
N VAL A 136 2.34 3.15 6.53
CA VAL A 136 1.71 1.84 6.39
C VAL A 136 1.97 1.01 7.65
N LEU A 137 0.93 0.72 8.41
CA LEU A 137 0.98 -0.25 9.51
C LEU A 137 0.80 -1.65 8.91
N HIS A 138 1.88 -2.40 8.82
CA HIS A 138 1.94 -3.63 8.04
C HIS A 138 2.23 -4.85 8.89
N LYS A 139 1.33 -5.84 8.84
CA LYS A 139 1.61 -7.20 9.28
C LYS A 139 2.10 -8.00 8.07
N GLY A 140 3.35 -8.45 8.10
CA GLY A 140 3.96 -9.16 6.98
C GLY A 140 3.23 -10.47 6.63
N ARG A 141 3.29 -10.88 5.37
CA ARG A 141 2.67 -12.12 4.88
C ARG A 141 3.11 -13.34 5.68
N ASP A 142 4.39 -13.47 5.98
CA ASP A 142 4.92 -14.59 6.76
C ASP A 142 4.41 -14.58 8.22
N GLU A 143 3.99 -13.43 8.72
CA GLU A 143 3.40 -13.27 10.05
C GLU A 143 1.90 -13.63 10.08
N GLU A 144 1.23 -13.75 8.93
CA GLU A 144 -0.21 -14.07 8.87
C GLU A 144 -0.51 -15.44 9.47
N SER A 145 0.40 -16.41 9.32
CA SER A 145 0.31 -17.74 9.95
C SER A 145 0.44 -17.72 11.48
N THR A 146 0.93 -16.61 12.05
CA THR A 146 1.16 -16.47 13.49
C THR A 146 -0.04 -15.78 14.16
N ARG A 147 -0.88 -16.55 14.86
CA ARG A 147 -2.14 -16.06 15.48
C ARG A 147 -1.97 -14.88 16.44
N SER A 148 -0.81 -14.71 17.06
CA SER A 148 -0.51 -13.59 17.98
C SER A 148 -0.14 -12.30 17.29
N LYS A 149 0.13 -12.32 15.97
CA LYS A 149 0.50 -11.15 15.19
C LYS A 149 -0.74 -10.47 14.63
N VAL A 150 -0.96 -9.23 15.08
CA VAL A 150 -2.09 -8.39 14.66
C VAL A 150 -1.60 -7.00 14.32
N ILE A 151 -2.35 -6.29 13.46
CA ILE A 151 -2.08 -4.88 13.18
C ILE A 151 -2.39 -4.06 14.44
N LYS A 152 -1.38 -3.35 14.97
CA LYS A 152 -1.51 -2.59 16.22
C LYS A 152 -2.10 -1.20 15.97
N TYR A 153 -3.43 -1.08 15.85
CA TYR A 153 -4.12 0.19 15.57
C TYR A 153 -3.88 1.30 16.61
N VAL A 154 -3.40 0.97 17.80
CA VAL A 154 -2.99 1.98 18.81
C VAL A 154 -1.95 2.95 18.27
N HIS A 155 -1.13 2.55 17.31
CA HIS A 155 -0.14 3.42 16.68
C HIS A 155 -0.78 4.53 15.82
N ILE A 156 -1.99 4.34 15.28
CA ILE A 156 -2.69 5.34 14.46
C ILE A 156 -2.85 6.65 15.24
N LYS A 157 -3.47 6.56 16.43
CA LYS A 157 -3.68 7.74 17.28
C LYS A 157 -2.36 8.39 17.69
N ARG A 158 -1.35 7.58 18.02
CA ARG A 158 -0.03 8.08 18.43
C ARG A 158 0.68 8.85 17.31
N ILE A 159 0.61 8.36 16.07
CA ILE A 159 1.21 9.01 14.90
C ILE A 159 0.44 10.28 14.57
N LYS A 160 -0.89 10.17 14.37
CA LYS A 160 -1.74 11.31 14.00
C LYS A 160 -1.77 12.44 15.04
N SER A 161 -1.44 12.15 16.30
CA SER A 161 -1.32 13.21 17.34
C SER A 161 -0.09 14.12 17.15
N LYS A 162 0.87 13.73 16.29
CA LYS A 162 2.14 14.45 16.07
C LYS A 162 2.39 14.83 14.61
N PHE A 163 1.81 14.10 13.68
CA PHE A 163 2.05 14.25 12.25
C PHE A 163 0.73 14.26 11.50
N ASP A 164 0.61 15.16 10.54
CA ASP A 164 -0.49 15.19 9.58
C ASP A 164 -0.13 14.26 8.42
N VAL A 165 -0.54 13.01 8.54
CA VAL A 165 -0.24 11.93 7.58
C VAL A 165 -1.44 11.01 7.42
N LEU A 166 -1.54 10.39 6.26
CA LEU A 166 -2.47 9.29 6.04
C LEU A 166 -1.92 8.01 6.67
N ILE A 167 -2.81 7.16 7.13
CA ILE A 167 -2.46 5.82 7.64
C ILE A 167 -3.05 4.76 6.74
N SER A 168 -2.20 3.86 6.27
CA SER A 168 -2.59 2.62 5.61
C SER A 168 -2.47 1.45 6.58
N ALA A 169 -3.45 0.53 6.53
CA ALA A 169 -3.39 -0.75 7.21
C ALA A 169 -3.24 -1.86 6.17
N ALA A 170 -2.25 -2.74 6.35
CA ALA A 170 -1.92 -3.81 5.41
C ALA A 170 -1.57 -5.13 6.12
N GLY A 171 -1.82 -6.26 5.44
CA GLY A 171 -1.45 -7.60 5.86
C GLY A 171 -2.62 -8.45 6.38
N GLY A 172 -3.10 -9.36 5.53
CA GLY A 172 -4.16 -10.32 5.83
C GLY A 172 -5.46 -9.65 6.22
N ILE A 173 -5.97 -8.74 5.39
CA ILE A 173 -7.19 -7.98 5.69
C ILE A 173 -8.39 -8.56 4.95
N ASP A 174 -9.35 -9.11 5.72
CA ASP A 174 -10.71 -9.44 5.30
C ASP A 174 -11.66 -8.23 5.46
N LEU A 175 -12.93 -8.39 5.10
CA LEU A 175 -13.92 -7.33 5.18
C LEU A 175 -14.12 -6.82 6.62
N ARG A 176 -14.12 -7.71 7.62
CA ARG A 176 -14.27 -7.36 9.04
C ARG A 176 -13.07 -6.57 9.54
N GLN A 177 -11.88 -6.98 9.15
CA GLN A 177 -10.65 -6.28 9.49
C GLN A 177 -10.56 -4.93 8.78
N ALA A 178 -11.06 -4.81 7.53
CA ALA A 178 -11.16 -3.55 6.81
C ALA A 178 -12.03 -2.54 7.57
N GLN A 179 -13.22 -2.96 8.01
CA GLN A 179 -14.10 -2.14 8.85
C GLN A 179 -13.43 -1.72 10.16
N SER A 180 -12.75 -2.66 10.82
CA SER A 180 -12.01 -2.39 12.06
C SER A 180 -10.87 -1.39 11.83
N ALA A 181 -10.10 -1.52 10.76
CA ALA A 181 -9.03 -0.60 10.41
C ALA A 181 -9.56 0.83 10.18
N SER A 182 -10.61 0.96 9.36
CA SER A 182 -11.27 2.24 9.09
C SER A 182 -11.82 2.89 10.38
N PHE A 183 -12.54 2.12 11.20
CA PHE A 183 -13.07 2.59 12.49
C PHE A 183 -11.96 3.09 13.43
N ASN A 184 -10.80 2.45 13.44
CA ASN A 184 -9.64 2.88 14.23
C ASN A 184 -8.87 4.06 13.61
N GLY A 185 -9.31 4.60 12.48
CA GLY A 185 -8.78 5.82 11.88
C GLY A 185 -7.78 5.61 10.74
N ALA A 186 -7.67 4.39 10.17
CA ALA A 186 -6.94 4.19 8.93
C ALA A 186 -7.64 4.94 7.77
N ASN A 187 -6.86 5.54 6.89
CA ASN A 187 -7.34 6.21 5.68
C ASN A 187 -7.35 5.26 4.49
N ILE A 188 -6.44 4.29 4.49
CA ILE A 188 -6.25 3.33 3.41
C ILE A 188 -6.31 1.92 4.02
N VAL A 189 -7.03 1.02 3.36
CA VAL A 189 -7.09 -0.41 3.71
C VAL A 189 -6.56 -1.20 2.53
N THR A 190 -5.50 -1.98 2.75
CA THR A 190 -4.85 -2.77 1.71
C THR A 190 -5.33 -4.21 1.74
N VAL A 191 -5.95 -4.65 0.64
CA VAL A 191 -6.46 -6.01 0.45
C VAL A 191 -5.66 -6.69 -0.65
N ASN A 192 -5.12 -7.86 -0.35
CA ASN A 192 -4.38 -8.65 -1.32
C ASN A 192 -5.32 -9.29 -2.35
N ILE A 193 -4.89 -9.34 -3.61
CA ILE A 193 -5.42 -10.28 -4.58
C ILE A 193 -4.63 -11.58 -4.39
N VAL A 194 -5.31 -12.69 -4.12
CA VAL A 194 -4.69 -13.97 -3.78
C VAL A 194 -5.16 -15.09 -4.73
N ARG A 195 -4.41 -16.17 -4.85
CA ARG A 195 -4.88 -17.36 -5.55
C ARG A 195 -5.88 -18.11 -4.66
N PRO A 196 -6.81 -18.90 -5.22
CA PRO A 196 -7.79 -19.65 -4.43
C PRO A 196 -7.20 -20.66 -3.46
N ASP A 197 -5.98 -21.14 -3.74
CA ASP A 197 -5.22 -22.08 -2.93
C ASP A 197 -4.19 -21.42 -2.00
N ASP A 198 -4.06 -20.11 -2.04
CA ASP A 198 -3.18 -19.37 -1.12
C ASP A 198 -3.73 -19.44 0.32
N PRO A 199 -2.87 -19.67 1.32
CA PRO A 199 -3.29 -19.65 2.73
C PRO A 199 -3.48 -18.23 3.30
N PHE A 200 -3.37 -17.21 2.47
CA PHE A 200 -3.39 -15.79 2.86
C PHE A 200 -4.76 -15.17 2.67
N GLU A 201 -5.12 -14.23 3.55
CA GLU A 201 -6.35 -13.47 3.44
C GLU A 201 -6.30 -12.45 2.29
N GLY A 202 -7.44 -12.31 1.61
CA GLY A 202 -7.58 -11.39 0.49
C GLY A 202 -8.80 -11.72 -0.38
N ILE A 203 -8.86 -11.14 -1.57
CA ILE A 203 -9.86 -11.47 -2.59
C ILE A 203 -9.24 -12.51 -3.53
N ALA A 204 -9.85 -13.70 -3.60
CA ALA A 204 -9.35 -14.76 -4.45
C ALA A 204 -9.58 -14.44 -5.94
N THR A 205 -8.66 -14.88 -6.80
CA THR A 205 -8.67 -14.55 -8.25
C THR A 205 -9.82 -15.19 -9.04
N ASP A 206 -10.58 -16.11 -8.46
CA ASP A 206 -11.78 -16.75 -9.01
C ASP A 206 -13.09 -16.15 -8.45
N GLU A 207 -12.99 -15.23 -7.49
CA GLU A 207 -14.15 -14.54 -6.91
C GLU A 207 -14.63 -13.37 -7.80
N ALA A 208 -15.80 -12.84 -7.43
CA ALA A 208 -16.41 -11.69 -8.11
C ALA A 208 -15.77 -10.37 -7.61
N ILE A 209 -14.57 -10.06 -8.10
CA ILE A 209 -13.77 -8.92 -7.65
C ILE A 209 -14.53 -7.58 -7.72
N GLU A 210 -15.41 -7.41 -8.71
CA GLU A 210 -16.20 -6.18 -8.89
C GLU A 210 -17.18 -5.96 -7.73
N SER A 211 -17.90 -7.01 -7.28
CA SER A 211 -18.85 -6.90 -6.16
C SER A 211 -18.12 -6.80 -4.83
N LEU A 212 -17.04 -7.55 -4.64
CA LEU A 212 -16.23 -7.49 -3.43
C LEU A 212 -15.54 -6.13 -3.26
N ALA A 213 -15.01 -5.54 -4.32
CA ALA A 213 -14.44 -4.19 -4.24
C ALA A 213 -15.49 -3.15 -3.79
N VAL A 214 -16.73 -3.25 -4.29
CA VAL A 214 -17.83 -2.38 -3.85
C VAL A 214 -18.20 -2.63 -2.38
N GLU A 215 -18.21 -3.89 -1.95
CA GLU A 215 -18.51 -4.26 -0.57
C GLU A 215 -17.44 -3.72 0.40
N PHE A 216 -16.15 -3.86 0.05
CA PHE A 216 -15.06 -3.27 0.83
C PHE A 216 -15.16 -1.75 0.90
N LEU A 217 -15.43 -1.07 -0.23
CA LEU A 217 -15.59 0.40 -0.25
C LEU A 217 -16.71 0.88 0.66
N LYS A 218 -17.85 0.17 0.70
CA LYS A 218 -18.96 0.47 1.62
C LYS A 218 -18.59 0.18 3.08
N GLY A 219 -17.79 -0.87 3.29
CA GLY A 219 -17.39 -1.28 4.64
C GLY A 219 -16.39 -0.33 5.31
N ILE A 220 -15.67 0.49 4.55
CA ILE A 220 -14.67 1.43 5.09
C ILE A 220 -15.16 2.89 5.16
N GLU A 221 -16.38 3.20 4.73
CA GLU A 221 -17.04 4.51 4.92
C GLU A 221 -17.32 4.83 6.42
#